data_4825c290a9e9f0e6d6f221c7af6c8818
#
_entry.id   4825c290a9e9f0e6d6f221c7af6c8818
#
_cell.length_a   1.000
_cell.length_b   1.000
_cell.length_c   1.000
_cell.angle_alpha   90.00
_cell.angle_beta   90.00
_cell.angle_gamma   90.00
#
_symmetry.space_group_name_H-M   'P 1'
#
loop_
_entity.id
_entity.type
_entity.pdbx_description
1 polymer ?
#
loop_
_entity_poly.entity_id
_entity_poly.type
_entity_poly.pdbx_seq_one_letter_code
_entity_poly.pdbx_strand_id
1 'polypeptide(L)'
;FYHIADLVIVPSQVEEAFCMVAVEAMAAGKAVLASKKGGISEFVLDGITGYHLAEPMSSDSIINDINRALADKERHQIAEKAKSLVFSKYSWENVAQRFEEQMKSWFDK
;
A
#
# COMPACT_ATOMS: atom_id res chain seq x y z
N PHE A 1 8.96 6.02 -11.40
CA PHE A 1 9.54 5.63 -10.11
C PHE A 1 9.07 4.24 -9.69
N TYR A 2 7.76 4.00 -9.62
CA TYR A 2 7.23 2.68 -9.25
C TYR A 2 7.44 1.62 -10.32
N HIS A 3 7.71 1.98 -11.55
CA HIS A 3 7.86 1.02 -12.66
C HIS A 3 9.04 0.07 -12.51
N ILE A 4 10.06 0.46 -11.76
CA ILE A 4 11.26 -0.36 -11.55
C ILE A 4 11.24 -1.12 -10.22
N ALA A 5 10.21 -0.91 -9.41
CA ALA A 5 10.11 -1.59 -8.13
C ALA A 5 9.47 -2.97 -8.27
N ASP A 6 10.02 -3.97 -7.57
CA ASP A 6 9.42 -5.30 -7.47
C ASP A 6 8.44 -5.39 -6.30
N LEU A 7 8.64 -4.56 -5.29
CA LEU A 7 7.83 -4.52 -4.07
C LEU A 7 7.93 -3.12 -3.49
N VAL A 8 6.81 -2.55 -3.08
CA VAL A 8 6.77 -1.24 -2.41
C VAL A 8 6.47 -1.45 -0.94
N ILE A 9 7.31 -0.90 -0.07
CA ILE A 9 7.20 -1.08 1.37
C ILE A 9 6.71 0.22 2.01
N VAL A 10 5.66 0.12 2.83
CA VAL A 10 5.07 1.26 3.52
C VAL A 10 5.05 0.97 5.03
N PRO A 11 6.17 1.16 5.74
CA PRO A 11 6.29 0.83 7.16
C PRO A 11 5.83 1.98 8.06
N SER A 12 4.56 2.37 7.96
CA SER A 12 4.02 3.47 8.75
C SER A 12 3.88 3.07 10.22
N GLN A 13 4.38 3.91 11.12
CA GLN A 13 4.28 3.72 12.56
C GLN A 13 3.06 4.41 13.17
N VAL A 14 2.42 5.29 12.39
CA VAL A 14 1.27 6.06 12.85
C VAL A 14 0.06 5.74 11.98
N GLU A 15 -1.13 5.92 12.54
CA GLU A 15 -2.36 5.74 11.78
C GLU A 15 -2.53 6.88 10.79
N GLU A 16 -2.86 6.52 9.55
CA GLU A 16 -3.14 7.46 8.49
C GLU A 16 -4.57 7.24 8.01
N ALA A 17 -5.29 8.32 7.76
CA ALA A 17 -6.65 8.23 7.23
C ALA A 17 -6.66 7.67 5.81
N PHE A 18 -5.62 7.98 5.04
CA PHE A 18 -5.50 7.53 3.66
C PHE A 18 -4.03 7.55 3.23
N CYS A 19 -3.55 6.42 2.76
CA CYS A 19 -2.15 6.29 2.35
C CYS A 19 -2.01 6.38 0.84
N MET A 20 -1.62 7.55 0.34
CA MET A 20 -1.45 7.78 -1.10
C MET A 20 -0.34 6.93 -1.71
N VAL A 21 0.74 6.70 -0.97
CA VAL A 21 1.87 5.91 -1.48
C VAL A 21 1.42 4.48 -1.81
N ALA A 22 0.66 3.86 -0.91
CA ALA A 22 0.15 2.50 -1.13
C ALA A 22 -0.81 2.46 -2.31
N VAL A 23 -1.72 3.43 -2.40
CA VAL A 23 -2.70 3.50 -3.49
C VAL A 23 -2.00 3.71 -4.83
N GLU A 24 -1.01 4.59 -4.90
CA GLU A 24 -0.24 4.83 -6.12
C GLU A 24 0.51 3.58 -6.57
N ALA A 25 1.12 2.85 -5.63
CA ALA A 25 1.84 1.62 -5.94
C ALA A 25 0.89 0.54 -6.46
N MET A 26 -0.28 0.39 -5.83
CA MET A 26 -1.30 -0.56 -6.27
C MET A 26 -1.82 -0.21 -7.66
N ALA A 27 -2.05 1.07 -7.93
CA ALA A 27 -2.49 1.54 -9.24
C ALA A 27 -1.44 1.29 -10.32
N ALA A 28 -0.17 1.31 -9.97
CA ALA A 28 0.93 1.01 -10.88
C ALA A 28 1.11 -0.50 -11.11
N GLY A 29 0.32 -1.34 -10.47
CA GLY A 29 0.41 -2.79 -10.60
C GLY A 29 1.54 -3.42 -9.81
N LYS A 30 1.94 -2.78 -8.70
CA LYS A 30 3.03 -3.27 -7.86
C LYS A 30 2.48 -3.86 -6.56
N ALA A 31 3.14 -4.89 -6.05
CA ALA A 31 2.80 -5.47 -4.76
C ALA A 31 3.22 -4.52 -3.64
N VAL A 32 2.40 -4.41 -2.60
CA VAL A 32 2.63 -3.53 -1.46
C VAL A 32 2.76 -4.37 -0.20
N LEU A 33 3.81 -4.09 0.57
CA LEU A 33 4.01 -4.64 1.91
C LEU A 33 3.86 -3.48 2.89
N ALA A 34 2.78 -3.47 3.66
CA ALA A 34 2.40 -2.32 4.47
C ALA A 34 2.12 -2.70 5.92
N SER A 35 2.30 -1.73 6.81
CA SER A 35 1.90 -1.88 8.21
C SER A 35 0.37 -1.93 8.33
N LYS A 36 -0.12 -2.51 9.44
CA LYS A 36 -1.56 -2.65 9.70
C LYS A 36 -2.15 -1.42 10.36
N LYS A 37 -1.80 -0.23 9.92
CA LYS A 37 -2.23 1.02 10.58
C LYS A 37 -3.19 1.82 9.71
N GLY A 38 -4.25 2.32 10.36
CA GLY A 38 -5.16 3.30 9.76
C GLY A 38 -5.85 2.83 8.49
N GLY A 39 -5.99 3.74 7.54
CA GLY A 39 -6.70 3.50 6.28
C GLY A 39 -6.06 2.48 5.36
N ILE A 40 -4.78 2.13 5.58
CA ILE A 40 -4.11 1.11 4.78
C ILE A 40 -4.83 -0.23 4.89
N SER A 41 -5.32 -0.58 6.07
CA SER A 41 -5.99 -1.85 6.30
C SER A 41 -7.31 -2.00 5.56
N GLU A 42 -7.88 -0.92 5.04
CA GLU A 42 -9.12 -0.97 4.28
C GLU A 42 -8.93 -1.56 2.88
N PHE A 43 -7.75 -1.41 2.31
CA PHE A 43 -7.53 -1.84 0.92
C PHE A 43 -6.30 -2.74 0.73
N VAL A 44 -5.36 -2.78 1.67
CA VAL A 44 -4.26 -3.76 1.64
C VAL A 44 -4.64 -4.93 2.52
N LEU A 45 -5.11 -6.01 1.91
CA LEU A 45 -5.52 -7.24 2.59
C LEU A 45 -4.42 -8.28 2.44
N ASP A 46 -3.94 -8.80 3.56
CA ASP A 46 -2.79 -9.72 3.57
C ASP A 46 -3.06 -10.99 2.75
N GLY A 47 -2.19 -11.23 1.78
CA GLY A 47 -2.30 -12.38 0.89
C GLY A 47 -3.36 -12.27 -0.18
N ILE A 48 -4.08 -11.15 -0.27
CA ILE A 48 -5.16 -10.94 -1.24
C ILE A 48 -4.84 -9.77 -2.17
N THR A 49 -4.65 -8.58 -1.60
CA THR A 49 -4.33 -7.37 -2.36
C THR A 49 -2.99 -6.75 -1.97
N GLY A 50 -2.23 -7.43 -1.13
CA GLY A 50 -0.92 -6.99 -0.68
C GLY A 50 -0.44 -7.85 0.45
N TYR A 51 0.46 -7.32 1.25
CA TYR A 51 1.04 -8.03 2.39
C TYR A 51 1.11 -7.08 3.59
N HIS A 52 0.93 -7.64 4.79
CA HIS A 52 1.09 -6.89 6.02
C HIS A 52 2.43 -7.17 6.68
N LEU A 53 3.02 -6.12 7.24
CA LEU A 53 4.20 -6.24 8.09
C LEU A 53 3.79 -6.82 9.44
N ALA A 54 4.63 -7.70 9.98
CA ALA A 54 4.40 -8.27 11.31
C ALA A 54 4.52 -7.21 12.40
N GLU A 55 3.79 -7.39 13.48
CA GLU A 55 3.86 -6.50 14.64
C GLU A 55 4.31 -7.30 15.88
N PRO A 56 5.20 -6.72 16.70
CA PRO A 56 5.89 -5.44 16.49
C PRO A 56 6.92 -5.50 15.36
N MET A 57 7.11 -4.39 14.67
CA MET A 57 8.09 -4.31 13.60
C MET A 57 9.51 -4.26 14.18
N SER A 58 10.40 -5.06 13.59
CA SER A 58 11.82 -5.05 13.91
C SER A 58 12.59 -5.22 12.60
N SER A 59 13.89 -4.99 12.63
CA SER A 59 14.72 -5.19 11.43
C SER A 59 14.58 -6.62 10.90
N ASP A 60 14.62 -7.60 11.80
CA ASP A 60 14.54 -9.01 11.41
C ASP A 60 13.14 -9.35 10.86
N SER A 61 12.08 -8.86 11.49
CA SER A 61 10.71 -9.15 11.02
C SER A 61 10.45 -8.49 9.66
N ILE A 62 10.94 -7.29 9.45
CA ILE A 62 10.80 -6.61 8.15
C ILE A 62 11.53 -7.38 7.05
N ILE A 63 12.76 -7.83 7.31
CA ILE A 63 13.53 -8.62 6.36
C ILE A 63 12.80 -9.92 6.03
N ASN A 64 12.28 -10.61 7.03
CA ASN A 64 11.51 -11.85 6.82
C ASN A 64 10.26 -11.60 5.98
N ASP A 65 9.55 -10.51 6.24
CA ASP A 65 8.34 -10.17 5.50
C ASP A 65 8.66 -9.80 4.04
N ILE A 66 9.77 -9.09 3.80
CA ILE A 66 10.23 -8.78 2.44
C ILE A 66 10.55 -10.06 1.69
N ASN A 67 11.30 -10.96 2.31
CA ASN A 67 11.68 -12.22 1.68
C ASN A 67 10.47 -13.09 1.39
N ARG A 68 9.51 -13.13 2.30
CA ARG A 68 8.26 -13.87 2.13
C ARG A 68 7.47 -13.33 0.93
N ALA A 69 7.33 -12.01 0.83
CA ALA A 69 6.59 -11.39 -0.26
C ALA A 69 7.28 -11.60 -1.61
N LEU A 70 8.60 -11.44 -1.66
CA LEU A 70 9.37 -11.62 -2.90
C LEU A 70 9.37 -13.08 -3.37
N ALA A 71 9.31 -14.04 -2.43
CA ALA A 71 9.28 -15.45 -2.75
C ALA A 71 7.90 -15.97 -3.12
N ASP A 72 6.85 -15.19 -2.90
CA ASP A 72 5.48 -15.61 -3.19
C ASP A 72 5.26 -15.71 -4.70
N LYS A 73 4.90 -16.90 -5.15
CA LYS A 73 4.64 -17.16 -6.57
C LYS A 73 3.41 -16.42 -7.09
N GLU A 74 2.50 -16.05 -6.18
CA GLU A 74 1.26 -15.36 -6.52
C GLU A 74 1.38 -13.84 -6.43
N ARG A 75 2.59 -13.30 -6.22
CA ARG A 75 2.80 -11.87 -6.07
C ARG A 75 2.23 -11.05 -7.22
N HIS A 76 2.42 -11.50 -8.45
CA HIS A 76 1.87 -10.80 -9.62
C HIS A 76 0.35 -10.81 -9.65
N GLN A 77 -0.27 -11.91 -9.25
CA GLN A 77 -1.73 -12.00 -9.17
C GLN A 77 -2.27 -11.11 -8.07
N ILE A 78 -1.59 -11.05 -6.93
CA ILE A 78 -1.94 -10.15 -5.83
C ILE A 78 -1.85 -8.71 -6.28
N ALA A 79 -0.77 -8.34 -6.98
CA ALA A 79 -0.61 -6.99 -7.51
C ALA A 79 -1.71 -6.63 -8.51
N GLU A 80 -2.12 -7.56 -9.37
CA GLU A 80 -3.21 -7.33 -10.32
C GLU A 80 -4.57 -7.18 -9.62
N LYS A 81 -4.83 -7.97 -8.58
CA LYS A 81 -6.04 -7.80 -7.76
C LYS A 81 -6.06 -6.44 -7.08
N ALA A 82 -4.91 -6.01 -6.56
CA ALA A 82 -4.77 -4.70 -5.92
C ALA A 82 -5.06 -3.57 -6.91
N LYS A 83 -4.51 -3.67 -8.11
CA LYS A 83 -4.75 -2.70 -9.17
C LYS A 83 -6.23 -2.61 -9.52
N SER A 84 -6.89 -3.75 -9.69
CA SER A 84 -8.32 -3.80 -10.00
C SER A 84 -9.15 -3.19 -8.87
N LEU A 85 -8.80 -3.47 -7.61
CA LEU A 85 -9.48 -2.91 -6.46
C LEU A 85 -9.40 -1.39 -6.45
N VAL A 86 -8.21 -0.84 -6.69
CA VAL A 86 -8.00 0.61 -6.70
C VAL A 86 -8.82 1.25 -7.81
N PHE A 87 -8.80 0.69 -9.01
CA PHE A 87 -9.54 1.27 -10.13
C PHE A 87 -11.06 1.11 -9.99
N SER A 88 -11.54 0.12 -9.23
CA SER A 88 -12.97 -0.04 -9.00
C SER A 88 -13.49 0.84 -7.86
N LYS A 89 -12.71 1.00 -6.78
CA LYS A 89 -13.12 1.80 -5.62
C LYS A 89 -12.64 3.24 -5.65
N TYR A 90 -11.46 3.46 -6.23
CA TYR A 90 -10.78 4.75 -6.19
C TYR A 90 -10.46 5.16 -7.61
N SER A 91 -11.38 5.86 -8.27
CA SER A 91 -11.06 6.46 -9.55
C SER A 91 -9.94 7.49 -9.38
N TRP A 92 -9.22 7.79 -10.44
CA TRP A 92 -8.18 8.81 -10.39
C TRP A 92 -8.72 10.17 -9.92
N GLU A 93 -9.97 10.47 -10.26
CA GLU A 93 -10.62 11.70 -9.79
C GLU A 93 -10.81 11.68 -8.28
N ASN A 94 -11.26 10.55 -7.71
CA ASN A 94 -11.43 10.43 -6.27
C ASN A 94 -10.08 10.48 -5.54
N VAL A 95 -9.06 9.85 -6.09
CA VAL A 95 -7.71 9.89 -5.51
C VAL A 95 -7.16 11.31 -5.52
N ALA A 96 -7.30 12.01 -6.64
CA ALA A 96 -6.85 13.40 -6.77
C ALA A 96 -7.59 14.30 -5.79
N GLN A 97 -8.90 14.13 -5.66
CA GLN A 97 -9.72 14.92 -4.74
C GLN A 97 -9.28 14.71 -3.28
N ARG A 98 -9.06 13.45 -2.88
CA ARG A 98 -8.58 13.15 -1.53
C ARG A 98 -7.20 13.74 -1.26
N PHE A 99 -6.34 13.71 -2.26
CA PHE A 99 -5.02 14.32 -2.16
C PHE A 99 -5.11 15.84 -1.97
N GLU A 100 -5.97 16.50 -2.74
CA GLU A 100 -6.21 17.94 -2.58
C GLU A 100 -6.75 18.29 -1.20
N GLU A 101 -7.71 17.52 -0.71
CA GLU A 101 -8.27 17.71 0.62
C GLU A 101 -7.21 17.57 1.71
N GLN A 102 -6.35 16.58 1.57
CA GLN A 102 -5.26 16.37 2.51
C GLN A 102 -4.25 17.51 2.47
N MET A 103 -3.91 18.00 1.29
CA MET A 103 -3.01 19.15 1.14
C MET A 103 -3.61 20.41 1.75
N LYS A 104 -4.88 20.66 1.52
CA LYS A 104 -5.58 21.81 2.14
C LYS A 104 -5.53 21.73 3.66
N SER A 105 -5.74 20.53 4.21
CA SER A 105 -5.65 20.31 5.64
C SER A 105 -4.27 20.66 6.18
N TRP A 106 -3.21 20.41 5.42
CA TRP A 106 -1.85 20.74 5.82
C TRP A 106 -1.55 22.24 5.74
N PHE A 107 -2.05 22.91 4.71
CA PHE A 107 -1.75 24.32 4.45
C PHE A 107 -2.68 25.30 5.15
N ASP A 108 -3.88 24.88 5.52
CA ASP A 108 -4.87 25.72 6.16
C ASP A 108 -4.78 25.71 7.70
N LYS A 109 -3.75 25.07 8.25
CA LYS A 109 -3.55 25.03 9.70
C LYS A 109 -2.95 26.29 10.26
#